data_7efd7dc314cfcbbdfdb6c7611415fd49
#
_entry.id   7efd7dc314cfcbbdfdb6c7611415fd49
#
_cell.length_a   1.000
_cell.length_b   1.000
_cell.length_c   1.000
_cell.angle_alpha   90.00
_cell.angle_beta   90.00
_cell.angle_gamma   90.00
#
_symmetry.space_group_name_H-M   'P 1'
#
loop_
_entity.id
_entity.type
_entity.pdbx_description
1 polymer ?
#
loop_
_entity_poly.entity_id
_entity_poly.type
_entity_poly.pdbx_seq_one_letter_code
_entity_poly.pdbx_strand_id
1 'polypeptide(L)'
;MSKVLAIDTSTSRTSVAIIDGDTVVFSGFRDGATAHGPSLPALVQESLAVSEVDEGVVGMGPGPFTGLRVGIAFAQSFALARQIPVRGVCSLDAIAAQINEKDFIITVDARRKEVYWARYTDGVRVGEPAVNFPADVSGASIHADLFVDLQALVRLPGNITDPIYLRRPDAIATADRP
;
A
#
# COMPACT_ATOMS: atom_id res chain seq x y z
N MET A 1 -8.32 2.20 -23.36
CA MET A 1 -7.73 2.66 -22.08
C MET A 1 -6.98 1.48 -21.48
N SER A 2 -5.89 1.73 -20.76
CA SER A 2 -5.10 0.68 -20.11
C SER A 2 -5.82 0.16 -18.86
N LYS A 3 -6.00 -1.15 -18.73
CA LYS A 3 -6.56 -1.78 -17.54
C LYS A 3 -5.46 -2.06 -16.55
N VAL A 4 -5.59 -1.53 -15.36
CA VAL A 4 -4.55 -1.53 -14.33
C VAL A 4 -4.92 -2.48 -13.19
N LEU A 5 -4.04 -3.45 -12.90
CA LEU A 5 -4.11 -4.26 -11.71
C LEU A 5 -3.48 -3.49 -10.54
N ALA A 6 -4.29 -3.11 -9.57
CA ALA A 6 -3.84 -2.43 -8.36
C ALA A 6 -3.75 -3.42 -7.19
N ILE A 7 -2.63 -3.40 -6.47
CA ILE A 7 -2.35 -4.30 -5.34
C ILE A 7 -1.85 -3.48 -4.15
N ASP A 8 -2.38 -3.73 -2.96
CA ASP A 8 -1.80 -3.23 -1.71
C ASP A 8 -1.84 -4.28 -0.60
N THR A 9 -0.72 -4.38 0.12
CA THR A 9 -0.54 -5.24 1.31
C THR A 9 0.21 -4.51 2.42
N SER A 10 0.15 -3.17 2.41
CA SER A 10 0.85 -2.31 3.38
C SER A 10 0.17 -2.23 4.74
N THR A 11 -1.10 -2.64 4.83
CA THR A 11 -1.90 -2.64 6.06
C THR A 11 -2.21 -4.07 6.51
N SER A 12 -3.15 -4.25 7.45
CA SER A 12 -3.68 -5.56 7.82
C SER A 12 -4.58 -6.19 6.75
N ARG A 13 -4.86 -5.47 5.67
CA ARG A 13 -5.72 -5.87 4.56
C ARG A 13 -4.90 -6.19 3.32
N THR A 14 -5.24 -7.28 2.64
CA THR A 14 -4.82 -7.54 1.26
C THR A 14 -5.89 -6.98 0.34
N SER A 15 -5.56 -6.04 -0.52
CA SER A 15 -6.50 -5.41 -1.45
C SER A 15 -6.04 -5.60 -2.89
N VAL A 16 -6.99 -5.94 -3.78
CA VAL A 16 -6.76 -6.08 -5.23
C VAL A 16 -7.92 -5.44 -5.99
N ALA A 17 -7.63 -4.67 -7.02
CA ALA A 17 -8.63 -4.16 -7.94
C ALA A 17 -8.13 -4.19 -9.38
N ILE A 18 -9.06 -4.24 -10.34
CA ILE A 18 -8.80 -3.90 -11.74
C ILE A 18 -9.56 -2.61 -12.06
N ILE A 19 -8.84 -1.62 -12.54
CA ILE A 19 -9.37 -0.30 -12.87
C ILE A 19 -9.17 -0.05 -14.38
N ASP A 20 -10.25 0.34 -15.07
CA ASP A 20 -10.24 0.76 -16.48
C ASP A 20 -10.66 2.23 -16.55
N GLY A 21 -9.68 3.12 -16.71
CA GLY A 21 -9.91 4.57 -16.58
C GLY A 21 -10.44 4.94 -15.20
N ASP A 22 -11.70 5.38 -15.14
CA ASP A 22 -12.39 5.70 -13.88
C ASP A 22 -13.32 4.58 -13.39
N THR A 23 -13.39 3.46 -14.10
CA THR A 23 -14.29 2.36 -13.78
C THR A 23 -13.57 1.27 -12.98
N VAL A 24 -14.16 0.88 -11.85
CA VAL A 24 -13.75 -0.30 -11.11
C VAL A 24 -14.35 -1.53 -11.78
N VAL A 25 -13.52 -2.32 -12.46
CA VAL A 25 -13.92 -3.58 -13.13
C VAL A 25 -14.02 -4.72 -12.14
N PHE A 26 -13.08 -4.74 -11.19
CA PHE A 26 -13.05 -5.70 -10.08
C PHE A 26 -12.52 -5.00 -8.83
N SER A 27 -13.05 -5.35 -7.67
CA SER A 27 -12.50 -4.97 -6.37
C SER A 27 -12.73 -6.08 -5.36
N GLY A 28 -11.67 -6.50 -4.69
CA GLY A 28 -11.72 -7.52 -3.66
C GLY A 28 -10.69 -7.27 -2.56
N PHE A 29 -11.00 -7.75 -1.36
CA PHE A 29 -10.06 -7.69 -0.24
C PHE A 29 -10.20 -8.89 0.68
N ARG A 30 -9.17 -9.13 1.49
CA ARG A 30 -9.15 -10.09 2.60
C ARG A 30 -8.47 -9.44 3.79
N ASP A 31 -9.10 -9.48 4.95
CA ASP A 31 -8.52 -9.00 6.20
C ASP A 31 -7.68 -10.11 6.86
N GLY A 32 -6.61 -9.70 7.51
CA GLY A 32 -5.70 -10.60 8.22
C GLY A 32 -4.24 -10.34 7.91
N ALA A 33 -3.54 -9.73 8.84
CA ALA A 33 -2.14 -9.29 8.68
C ALA A 33 -1.12 -10.44 8.44
N THR A 34 -1.49 -11.68 8.67
CA THR A 34 -0.66 -12.87 8.40
C THR A 34 -1.13 -13.65 7.18
N ALA A 35 -2.24 -13.23 6.57
CA ALA A 35 -2.90 -13.93 5.48
C ALA A 35 -2.54 -13.43 4.07
N HIS A 36 -1.67 -12.43 3.94
CA HIS A 36 -1.31 -11.84 2.64
C HIS A 36 -0.83 -12.89 1.62
N GLY A 37 0.01 -13.83 2.06
CA GLY A 37 0.57 -14.88 1.19
C GLY A 37 -0.49 -15.69 0.45
N PRO A 38 -1.43 -16.35 1.12
CA PRO A 38 -2.51 -17.09 0.46
C PRO A 38 -3.60 -16.19 -0.14
N SER A 39 -3.88 -15.02 0.45
CA SER A 39 -4.96 -14.13 0.02
C SER A 39 -4.69 -13.45 -1.31
N LEU A 40 -3.45 -12.98 -1.53
CA LEU A 40 -3.12 -12.20 -2.70
C LEU A 40 -3.24 -13.00 -4.02
N PRO A 41 -2.65 -14.19 -4.16
CA PRO A 41 -2.82 -14.99 -5.38
C PRO A 41 -4.28 -15.34 -5.66
N ALA A 42 -5.08 -15.66 -4.62
CA ALA A 42 -6.48 -15.97 -4.77
C ALA A 42 -7.29 -14.78 -5.31
N LEU A 43 -7.10 -13.57 -4.72
CA LEU A 43 -7.75 -12.34 -5.19
C LEU A 43 -7.34 -11.97 -6.61
N VAL A 44 -6.06 -12.13 -6.96
CA VAL A 44 -5.61 -11.87 -8.33
C VAL A 44 -6.21 -12.88 -9.31
N GLN A 45 -6.30 -14.16 -8.95
CA GLN A 45 -6.98 -15.16 -9.76
C GLN A 45 -8.46 -14.81 -9.97
N GLU A 46 -9.17 -14.40 -8.92
CA GLU A 46 -10.55 -13.94 -9.01
C GLU A 46 -10.67 -12.74 -9.96
N SER A 47 -9.77 -11.76 -9.85
CA SER A 47 -9.77 -10.55 -10.68
C SER A 47 -9.52 -10.86 -12.17
N LEU A 48 -8.57 -11.73 -12.47
CA LEU A 48 -8.23 -12.11 -13.85
C LEU A 48 -9.31 -12.98 -14.51
N ALA A 49 -10.19 -13.63 -13.75
CA ALA A 49 -11.38 -14.27 -14.29
C ALA A 49 -12.41 -13.26 -14.84
N VAL A 50 -12.32 -11.99 -14.41
CA VAL A 50 -13.20 -10.91 -14.85
C VAL A 50 -12.61 -10.15 -16.04
N SER A 51 -11.29 -9.85 -16.01
CA SER A 51 -10.63 -9.06 -17.05
C SER A 51 -9.13 -9.29 -17.13
N GLU A 52 -8.58 -9.21 -18.34
CA GLU A 52 -7.13 -9.06 -18.56
C GLU A 52 -6.65 -7.67 -18.14
N VAL A 53 -5.33 -7.53 -17.95
CA VAL A 53 -4.70 -6.29 -17.49
C VAL A 53 -3.47 -5.95 -18.33
N ASP A 54 -3.21 -4.66 -18.50
CA ASP A 54 -2.14 -4.11 -19.34
C ASP A 54 -0.99 -3.52 -18.51
N GLU A 55 -1.23 -3.23 -17.23
CA GLU A 55 -0.29 -2.58 -16.31
C GLU A 55 -0.55 -3.04 -14.86
N GLY A 56 0.49 -3.01 -14.03
CA GLY A 56 0.41 -3.19 -12.59
C GLY A 56 0.72 -1.90 -11.81
N VAL A 57 0.05 -1.71 -10.69
CA VAL A 57 0.37 -0.69 -9.68
C VAL A 57 0.41 -1.35 -8.32
N VAL A 58 1.43 -1.04 -7.52
CA VAL A 58 1.57 -1.63 -6.19
C VAL A 58 1.88 -0.57 -5.13
N GLY A 59 1.23 -0.70 -3.97
CA GLY A 59 1.55 0.09 -2.80
C GLY A 59 2.93 -0.27 -2.25
N MET A 60 3.80 0.74 -2.16
CA MET A 60 5.19 0.61 -1.71
C MET A 60 5.36 0.91 -0.22
N GLY A 61 4.26 1.02 0.51
CA GLY A 61 4.25 1.31 1.93
C GLY A 61 4.17 2.82 2.25
N PRO A 62 4.50 3.20 3.50
CA PRO A 62 5.07 2.35 4.54
C PRO A 62 4.11 1.28 5.05
N GLY A 63 4.67 0.20 5.58
CA GLY A 63 3.89 -0.93 6.09
C GLY A 63 4.77 -1.98 6.78
N PRO A 64 4.16 -2.99 7.44
CA PRO A 64 4.88 -4.09 8.05
C PRO A 64 5.72 -4.83 7.00
N PHE A 65 7.00 -5.05 7.31
CA PHE A 65 8.02 -5.58 6.40
C PHE A 65 7.58 -6.83 5.61
N THR A 66 7.04 -7.83 6.30
CA THR A 66 6.64 -9.10 5.65
C THR A 66 5.46 -8.91 4.72
N GLY A 67 4.41 -8.20 5.18
CA GLY A 67 3.22 -7.95 4.37
C GLY A 67 3.56 -7.15 3.11
N LEU A 68 4.29 -6.05 3.28
CA LEU A 68 4.69 -5.19 2.20
C LEU A 68 5.47 -5.94 1.10
N ARG A 69 6.41 -6.81 1.49
CA ARG A 69 7.18 -7.61 0.53
C ARG A 69 6.34 -8.61 -0.26
N VAL A 70 5.29 -9.17 0.34
CA VAL A 70 4.39 -10.10 -0.37
C VAL A 70 3.76 -9.39 -1.57
N GLY A 71 3.17 -8.21 -1.37
CA GLY A 71 2.54 -7.45 -2.45
C GLY A 71 3.52 -7.01 -3.53
N ILE A 72 4.65 -6.44 -3.12
CA ILE A 72 5.67 -5.92 -4.05
C ILE A 72 6.29 -7.05 -4.88
N ALA A 73 6.74 -8.13 -4.24
CA ALA A 73 7.35 -9.26 -4.94
C ALA A 73 6.36 -9.94 -5.88
N PHE A 74 5.10 -10.08 -5.45
CA PHE A 74 4.05 -10.62 -6.31
C PHE A 74 3.82 -9.73 -7.54
N ALA A 75 3.62 -8.42 -7.34
CA ALA A 75 3.35 -7.49 -8.43
C ALA A 75 4.50 -7.46 -9.46
N GLN A 76 5.75 -7.42 -9.00
CA GLN A 76 6.94 -7.45 -9.86
C GLN A 76 7.06 -8.77 -10.63
N SER A 77 6.86 -9.91 -9.97
CA SER A 77 6.92 -11.23 -10.61
C SER A 77 5.80 -11.42 -11.60
N PHE A 78 4.59 -10.99 -11.27
CA PHE A 78 3.42 -11.02 -12.15
C PHE A 78 3.65 -10.18 -13.40
N ALA A 79 4.10 -8.93 -13.22
CA ALA A 79 4.38 -8.02 -14.32
C ALA A 79 5.47 -8.57 -15.25
N LEU A 80 6.54 -9.13 -14.68
CA LEU A 80 7.61 -9.77 -15.47
C LEU A 80 7.07 -10.96 -16.28
N ALA A 81 6.30 -11.85 -15.66
CA ALA A 81 5.72 -13.02 -16.32
C ALA A 81 4.74 -12.66 -17.44
N ARG A 82 4.02 -11.55 -17.28
CA ARG A 82 3.04 -11.05 -18.26
C ARG A 82 3.65 -10.06 -19.27
N GLN A 83 4.91 -9.67 -19.11
CA GLN A 83 5.60 -8.66 -19.91
C GLN A 83 4.84 -7.31 -19.96
N ILE A 84 4.28 -6.91 -18.82
CA ILE A 84 3.60 -5.62 -18.62
C ILE A 84 4.39 -4.73 -17.68
N PRO A 85 4.25 -3.40 -17.76
CA PRO A 85 4.89 -2.50 -16.80
C PRO A 85 4.26 -2.61 -15.41
N VAL A 86 5.05 -2.30 -14.37
CA VAL A 86 4.58 -2.14 -13.00
C VAL A 86 5.22 -0.90 -12.37
N ARG A 87 4.44 -0.14 -11.63
CA ARG A 87 4.89 1.07 -10.92
C ARG A 87 4.52 1.02 -9.44
N GLY A 88 5.34 1.68 -8.63
CA GLY A 88 5.15 1.79 -7.19
C GLY A 88 4.60 3.13 -6.76
N VAL A 89 3.69 3.15 -5.78
CA VAL A 89 3.06 4.34 -5.21
C VAL A 89 3.11 4.27 -3.69
N CYS A 90 3.26 5.41 -3.01
CA CYS A 90 3.17 5.46 -1.56
C CYS A 90 1.74 5.12 -1.10
N SER A 91 1.61 4.10 -0.25
CA SER A 91 0.31 3.63 0.23
C SER A 91 -0.42 4.69 1.07
N LEU A 92 0.32 5.50 1.86
CA LEU A 92 -0.28 6.60 2.63
C LEU A 92 -0.87 7.69 1.73
N ASP A 93 -0.27 7.96 0.57
CA ASP A 93 -0.79 8.96 -0.37
C ASP A 93 -2.15 8.53 -0.95
N ALA A 94 -2.32 7.23 -1.21
CA ALA A 94 -3.58 6.68 -1.67
C ALA A 94 -4.66 6.63 -0.56
N ILE A 95 -4.26 6.49 0.71
CA ILE A 95 -5.17 6.67 1.84
C ILE A 95 -5.58 8.14 1.97
N ALA A 96 -4.62 9.06 1.87
CA ALA A 96 -4.84 10.50 2.00
C ALA A 96 -5.79 11.06 0.93
N ALA A 97 -5.81 10.48 -0.26
CA ALA A 97 -6.69 10.89 -1.35
C ALA A 97 -8.20 10.76 -1.02
N GLN A 98 -8.57 10.04 0.05
CA GLN A 98 -9.94 9.90 0.54
C GLN A 98 -10.38 11.08 1.41
N ILE A 99 -9.43 11.93 1.85
CA ILE A 99 -9.69 13.00 2.80
C ILE A 99 -9.82 14.34 2.07
N ASN A 100 -10.92 15.04 2.34
CA ASN A 100 -11.17 16.37 1.79
C ASN A 100 -10.99 17.45 2.87
N GLU A 101 -9.78 17.51 3.43
CA GLU A 101 -9.37 18.54 4.39
C GLU A 101 -8.10 19.23 3.89
N LYS A 102 -7.89 20.45 4.37
CA LYS A 102 -6.73 21.25 3.92
C LYS A 102 -5.43 20.81 4.58
N ASP A 103 -5.47 20.45 5.86
CA ASP A 103 -4.30 20.09 6.65
C ASP A 103 -4.66 18.95 7.61
N PHE A 104 -4.07 17.78 7.38
CA PHE A 104 -4.39 16.57 8.13
C PHE A 104 -3.20 15.60 8.17
N ILE A 105 -3.33 14.60 9.02
CA ILE A 105 -2.35 13.53 9.18
C ILE A 105 -3.06 12.20 8.95
N ILE A 106 -2.46 11.33 8.16
CA ILE A 106 -2.85 9.91 8.04
C ILE A 106 -1.98 9.10 8.97
N THR A 107 -2.60 8.18 9.71
CA THR A 107 -1.91 7.19 10.53
C THR A 107 -2.37 5.78 10.20
N VAL A 108 -1.42 4.82 10.17
CA VAL A 108 -1.67 3.39 9.96
C VAL A 108 -0.92 2.61 11.02
N ASP A 109 -1.51 1.54 11.55
CA ASP A 109 -0.89 0.68 12.56
C ASP A 109 0.48 0.15 12.10
N ALA A 110 1.52 0.51 12.85
CA ALA A 110 2.89 0.04 12.62
C ALA A 110 3.27 -1.12 13.54
N ARG A 111 2.33 -1.73 14.28
CA ARG A 111 2.57 -2.68 15.34
C ARG A 111 3.32 -2.05 16.54
N ARG A 112 3.46 -2.79 17.65
CA ARG A 112 4.21 -2.37 18.84
C ARG A 112 3.73 -1.04 19.44
N LYS A 113 2.44 -0.71 19.28
CA LYS A 113 1.82 0.54 19.73
C LYS A 113 2.34 1.80 19.02
N GLU A 114 2.94 1.66 17.85
CA GLU A 114 3.38 2.76 16.99
C GLU A 114 2.52 2.85 15.74
N VAL A 115 2.62 3.99 15.05
CA VAL A 115 1.92 4.26 13.79
C VAL A 115 2.91 4.71 12.72
N TYR A 116 2.72 4.24 11.50
CA TYR A 116 3.25 4.89 10.31
C TYR A 116 2.38 6.11 10.03
N TRP A 117 2.97 7.24 9.71
CA TRP A 117 2.20 8.44 9.48
C TRP A 117 2.85 9.37 8.45
N ALA A 118 2.03 10.24 7.86
CA ALA A 118 2.47 11.37 7.05
C ALA A 118 1.45 12.52 7.18
N ARG A 119 1.94 13.76 7.07
CA ARG A 119 1.11 14.97 7.03
C ARG A 119 0.86 15.38 5.59
N TYR A 120 -0.32 15.93 5.37
CA TYR A 120 -0.77 16.41 4.07
C TYR A 120 -1.30 17.82 4.19
N THR A 121 -0.95 18.67 3.22
CA THR A 121 -1.49 20.03 3.09
C THR A 121 -1.95 20.22 1.65
N ASP A 122 -3.21 20.66 1.48
CA ASP A 122 -3.85 20.81 0.16
C ASP A 122 -3.72 19.53 -0.71
N GLY A 123 -3.84 18.36 -0.10
CA GLY A 123 -3.75 17.05 -0.76
C GLY A 123 -2.32 16.60 -1.10
N VAL A 124 -1.30 17.37 -0.76
CA VAL A 124 0.11 17.06 -1.02
C VAL A 124 0.81 16.66 0.28
N ARG A 125 1.58 15.58 0.23
CA ARG A 125 2.37 15.11 1.37
C ARG A 125 3.48 16.12 1.73
N VAL A 126 3.58 16.45 3.01
CA VAL A 126 4.60 17.34 3.57
C VAL A 126 5.68 16.53 4.25
N GLY A 127 6.85 16.47 3.62
CA GLY A 127 8.00 15.69 4.12
C GLY A 127 7.89 14.19 3.84
N GLU A 128 8.78 13.42 4.47
CA GLU A 128 8.80 11.97 4.32
C GLU A 128 7.89 11.30 5.34
N PRO A 129 7.32 10.10 5.03
CA PRO A 129 6.62 9.30 6.01
C PRO A 129 7.52 8.95 7.20
N ALA A 130 6.91 8.84 8.38
CA ALA A 130 7.63 8.53 9.61
C ALA A 130 6.92 7.43 10.43
N VAL A 131 7.59 6.94 11.47
CA VAL A 131 7.05 6.00 12.46
C VAL A 131 7.30 6.53 13.86
N ASN A 132 6.25 6.66 14.66
CA ASN A 132 6.29 7.18 16.02
C ASN A 132 5.21 6.53 16.90
N PHE A 133 5.26 6.78 18.21
CA PHE A 133 4.10 6.52 19.07
C PHE A 133 2.96 7.49 18.72
N PRO A 134 1.68 7.06 18.79
CA PRO A 134 0.55 7.95 18.50
C PRO A 134 0.54 9.26 19.31
N ALA A 135 1.04 9.22 20.55
CA ALA A 135 1.12 10.40 21.41
C ALA A 135 2.09 11.47 20.91
N ASP A 136 3.05 11.09 20.06
CA ASP A 136 4.04 12.00 19.50
C ASP A 136 3.60 12.59 18.14
N VAL A 137 2.45 12.14 17.63
CA VAL A 137 1.88 12.60 16.36
C VAL A 137 0.82 13.66 16.64
N SER A 138 1.06 14.89 16.23
CA SER A 138 0.15 16.02 16.50
C SER A 138 0.32 17.15 15.48
N GLY A 139 -0.50 18.19 15.60
CA GLY A 139 -0.38 19.43 14.84
C GLY A 139 -1.37 19.60 13.70
N ALA A 140 -2.22 18.57 13.45
CA ALA A 140 -3.34 18.64 12.51
C ALA A 140 -4.39 17.58 12.89
N SER A 141 -5.55 17.56 12.20
CA SER A 141 -6.53 16.46 12.35
C SER A 141 -5.93 15.13 11.95
N ILE A 142 -6.21 14.08 12.74
CA ILE A 142 -5.63 12.75 12.53
C ILE A 142 -6.73 11.81 12.03
N HIS A 143 -6.46 11.17 10.90
CA HIS A 143 -7.29 10.10 10.35
C HIS A 143 -6.57 8.76 10.50
N ALA A 144 -7.21 7.83 11.18
CA ALA A 144 -6.73 6.49 11.47
C ALA A 144 -7.71 5.44 10.91
N ASP A 145 -7.30 4.17 10.94
CA ASP A 145 -8.15 3.01 10.59
C ASP A 145 -8.70 3.04 9.16
N LEU A 146 -8.02 3.74 8.26
CA LEU A 146 -8.33 3.76 6.84
C LEU A 146 -7.46 2.76 6.07
N PHE A 147 -8.03 2.22 4.99
CA PHE A 147 -7.32 1.35 4.06
C PHE A 147 -7.03 2.08 2.76
N VAL A 148 -6.09 1.54 1.99
CA VAL A 148 -5.70 2.10 0.70
C VAL A 148 -6.87 2.11 -0.28
N ASP A 149 -7.16 3.27 -0.85
CA ASP A 149 -8.05 3.41 -2.00
C ASP A 149 -7.30 3.03 -3.27
N LEU A 150 -7.68 1.91 -3.89
CA LEU A 150 -7.00 1.39 -5.07
C LEU A 150 -7.28 2.21 -6.33
N GLN A 151 -8.40 2.95 -6.42
CA GLN A 151 -8.62 3.91 -7.51
C GLN A 151 -7.66 5.09 -7.37
N ALA A 152 -7.49 5.63 -6.17
CA ALA A 152 -6.52 6.66 -5.90
C ALA A 152 -5.09 6.17 -6.17
N LEU A 153 -4.75 4.94 -5.75
CA LEU A 153 -3.44 4.34 -6.01
C LEU A 153 -3.11 4.33 -7.51
N VAL A 154 -4.09 4.02 -8.36
CA VAL A 154 -3.93 4.02 -9.83
C VAL A 154 -3.75 5.43 -10.40
N ARG A 155 -4.42 6.44 -9.84
CA ARG A 155 -4.35 7.83 -10.32
C ARG A 155 -3.09 8.57 -9.91
N LEU A 156 -2.48 8.16 -8.80
CA LEU A 156 -1.27 8.79 -8.30
C LEU A 156 -0.04 8.49 -9.16
N PRO A 157 0.93 9.41 -9.25
CA PRO A 157 2.16 9.16 -9.99
C PRO A 157 2.95 8.00 -9.38
N GLY A 158 3.34 7.05 -10.21
CA GLY A 158 4.11 5.88 -9.81
C GLY A 158 5.60 6.09 -10.05
N ASN A 159 6.27 6.65 -9.07
CA ASN A 159 7.72 6.97 -9.15
C ASN A 159 8.54 6.33 -8.02
N ILE A 160 7.96 5.45 -7.22
CA ILE A 160 8.66 4.80 -6.11
C ILE A 160 9.21 3.46 -6.59
N THR A 161 10.53 3.33 -6.60
CA THR A 161 11.25 2.12 -7.04
C THR A 161 11.59 1.21 -5.88
N ASP A 162 11.83 1.78 -4.69
CA ASP A 162 12.23 1.05 -3.50
C ASP A 162 11.10 1.05 -2.45
N PRO A 163 10.89 -0.07 -1.73
CA PRO A 163 9.91 -0.13 -0.65
C PRO A 163 10.21 0.88 0.46
N ILE A 164 9.19 1.54 0.98
CA ILE A 164 9.31 2.50 2.08
C ILE A 164 9.41 1.73 3.40
N TYR A 165 10.62 1.31 3.75
CA TYR A 165 10.92 0.64 5.01
C TYR A 165 11.31 1.67 6.07
N LEU A 166 10.41 1.98 6.99
CA LEU A 166 10.67 2.89 8.12
C LEU A 166 11.21 2.16 9.36
N ARG A 167 11.18 0.83 9.34
CA ARG A 167 11.79 -0.01 10.38
C ARG A 167 12.75 -1.01 9.76
N ARG A 168 13.83 -1.29 10.50
CA ARG A 168 14.69 -2.42 10.16
C ARG A 168 13.94 -3.74 10.45
N PRO A 169 14.21 -4.81 9.70
CA PRO A 169 13.71 -6.14 10.04
C PRO A 169 14.12 -6.51 11.47
N ASP A 170 13.20 -7.17 12.21
CA ASP A 170 13.45 -7.63 13.59
C ASP A 170 14.42 -8.83 13.66
N ALA A 171 14.96 -9.28 12.53
CA ALA A 171 15.90 -10.37 12.47
C ALA A 171 17.25 -9.93 13.06
N ILE A 172 17.54 -10.38 14.28
CA ILE A 172 18.91 -10.32 14.87
C ILE A 172 19.66 -11.51 14.30
N ALA A 173 20.82 -11.25 13.69
CA ALA A 173 21.71 -12.31 13.22
C ALA A 173 22.03 -13.27 14.39
N THR A 174 22.12 -14.56 14.12
CA THR A 174 22.33 -15.58 15.17
C THR A 174 23.61 -15.34 15.97
N ALA A 175 24.61 -14.68 15.35
CA ALA A 175 25.86 -14.26 15.98
C ALA A 175 25.71 -13.13 17.01
N ASP A 176 24.63 -12.34 16.91
CA ASP A 176 24.38 -11.16 17.76
C ASP A 176 23.27 -11.41 18.81
N ARG A 177 22.84 -12.66 18.96
CA ARG A 177 21.86 -13.03 20.00
C ARG A 177 22.62 -13.18 21.35
N PRO A 178 22.12 -12.53 22.42
CA PRO A 178 22.69 -12.67 23.76
C PRO A 178 22.61 -14.10 24.31
#